data_997fae17d7667dca7b323c2903bbb038
#
_entry.id   997fae17d7667dca7b323c2903bbb038
#
_cell.length_a   1.000
_cell.length_b   1.000
_cell.length_c   1.000
_cell.angle_alpha   90.00
_cell.angle_beta   90.00
_cell.angle_gamma   90.00
#
_symmetry.space_group_name_H-M   'P 1'
#
loop_
_entity.id
_entity.type
_entity.pdbx_description
1 polymer ?
#
loop_
_entity_poly.entity_id
_entity_poly.type
_entity_poly.pdbx_seq_one_letter_code
_entity_poly.pdbx_strand_id
1 'polypeptide(L)'
;MPKKVCLISFLVACSLWSMPRAAQAQALIPHVLQLNTAQLEKQGLSLAQEAAQLVQFQQFELALPRARLATQLAPNNDKVWLLLGSLHLQNKDYKAAIAALNQSQTLNPQNPDVLFALGSANFQQKNYQAALLNYQAGLKLKPNDPEGLFDLGNAYLVLDKFPEAIAQFNQAIAQNKKFWPAINNIGLIKYEQGDIPGAIQKWQEAVAIDNKAAEPLLALAVALYVKGDKQKGLEMRDSALRIDQRYADLDFLKQNLWGTRLLSDTEKFLQVKR
;
A
#
# COMPACT_ATOMS: atom_id res chain seq x y z
N MET A 1 -101.23 33.70 -32.19
CA MET A 1 -100.96 33.28 -30.79
C MET A 1 -100.30 31.94 -30.79
N PRO A 2 -99.08 31.89 -30.59
CA PRO A 2 -98.45 30.58 -30.43
C PRO A 2 -97.58 30.47 -29.22
N LYS A 3 -97.51 29.28 -28.82
CA LYS A 3 -96.92 28.57 -27.74
C LYS A 3 -95.37 28.73 -27.57
N LYS A 4 -95.00 29.35 -26.49
CA LYS A 4 -93.63 29.27 -25.93
C LYS A 4 -93.63 28.30 -24.74
N VAL A 5 -93.39 27.06 -24.98
CA VAL A 5 -93.05 26.08 -23.94
C VAL A 5 -92.28 24.98 -24.62
N CYS A 6 -91.09 24.70 -24.14
CA CYS A 6 -90.28 23.51 -24.37
C CYS A 6 -88.88 23.77 -24.81
N LEU A 7 -88.12 24.61 -24.05
CA LEU A 7 -86.70 24.67 -24.25
C LEU A 7 -85.84 24.65 -22.93
N ILE A 8 -86.54 24.49 -21.78
CA ILE A 8 -85.83 24.46 -20.45
C ILE A 8 -85.65 23.05 -19.89
N SER A 9 -86.44 22.06 -20.42
CA SER A 9 -86.39 20.68 -19.88
C SER A 9 -85.27 19.80 -20.44
N PHE A 10 -84.52 20.23 -21.47
CA PHE A 10 -83.46 19.41 -22.07
C PHE A 10 -82.09 19.70 -21.57
N LEU A 11 -81.91 20.81 -20.85
CA LEU A 11 -80.61 21.20 -20.33
C LEU A 11 -80.28 20.64 -18.91
N VAL A 12 -81.28 20.15 -18.21
CA VAL A 12 -81.12 19.56 -16.86
C VAL A 12 -80.78 18.06 -16.93
N ALA A 13 -81.09 17.39 -18.04
CA ALA A 13 -80.79 15.95 -18.18
C ALA A 13 -79.38 15.63 -18.61
N CYS A 14 -78.66 16.59 -19.19
CA CYS A 14 -77.26 16.38 -19.57
C CYS A 14 -76.18 16.68 -18.48
N SER A 15 -76.57 17.32 -17.37
CA SER A 15 -75.68 17.66 -16.28
C SER A 15 -75.54 16.56 -15.22
N LEU A 16 -76.33 15.48 -15.30
CA LEU A 16 -76.23 14.38 -14.33
C LEU A 16 -75.38 13.19 -14.79
N TRP A 17 -74.80 13.26 -15.99
CA TRP A 17 -73.93 12.18 -16.51
C TRP A 17 -72.48 12.46 -16.50
N SER A 18 -72.02 13.55 -15.94
CA SER A 18 -70.60 13.81 -15.69
C SER A 18 -70.23 13.58 -14.20
N MET A 19 -70.55 12.39 -13.69
CA MET A 19 -69.87 11.98 -12.46
C MET A 19 -68.42 11.80 -12.79
N PRO A 20 -67.47 12.48 -12.06
CA PRO A 20 -66.11 12.21 -12.23
C PRO A 20 -65.89 10.72 -11.89
N ARG A 21 -65.46 9.94 -12.86
CA ARG A 21 -64.93 8.61 -12.57
C ARG A 21 -63.84 8.83 -11.53
N ALA A 22 -64.04 8.27 -10.34
CA ALA A 22 -62.97 8.22 -9.36
C ALA A 22 -61.74 7.67 -10.05
N ALA A 23 -60.71 8.49 -10.19
CA ALA A 23 -59.42 8.04 -10.64
C ALA A 23 -59.01 6.98 -9.61
N GLN A 24 -59.06 5.72 -9.99
CA GLN A 24 -58.42 4.68 -9.18
C GLN A 24 -56.93 5.00 -9.22
N ALA A 25 -56.46 5.66 -8.19
CA ALA A 25 -55.01 5.73 -7.94
C ALA A 25 -54.54 4.28 -7.80
N GLN A 26 -53.96 3.74 -8.87
CA GLN A 26 -53.18 2.52 -8.75
C GLN A 26 -52.08 2.82 -7.75
N ALA A 27 -52.25 2.29 -6.55
CA ALA A 27 -51.15 2.29 -5.59
C ALA A 27 -49.97 1.65 -6.32
N LEU A 28 -48.93 2.44 -6.54
CA LEU A 28 -47.64 1.93 -6.99
C LEU A 28 -47.19 0.96 -5.89
N ILE A 29 -47.45 -0.33 -6.09
CA ILE A 29 -46.86 -1.35 -5.23
C ILE A 29 -45.37 -1.16 -5.40
N PRO A 30 -44.60 -0.80 -4.33
CA PRO A 30 -43.19 -0.65 -4.46
C PRO A 30 -42.65 -2.00 -4.94
N HIS A 31 -42.18 -2.02 -6.18
CA HIS A 31 -41.54 -3.19 -6.73
C HIS A 31 -40.17 -3.27 -6.01
N VAL A 32 -40.13 -3.97 -4.89
CA VAL A 32 -38.89 -4.26 -4.19
C VAL A 32 -38.12 -5.20 -5.11
N LEU A 33 -37.14 -4.66 -5.80
CA LEU A 33 -36.15 -5.45 -6.54
C LEU A 33 -35.55 -6.46 -5.55
N GLN A 34 -35.89 -7.73 -5.70
CA GLN A 34 -35.18 -8.79 -4.97
C GLN A 34 -33.78 -8.87 -5.54
N LEU A 35 -32.83 -8.18 -4.86
CA LEU A 35 -31.44 -8.28 -5.21
C LEU A 35 -30.96 -9.70 -4.95
N ASN A 36 -30.50 -10.38 -5.99
CA ASN A 36 -29.84 -11.67 -5.84
C ASN A 36 -28.44 -11.44 -5.29
N THR A 37 -28.31 -11.49 -3.97
CA THR A 37 -27.02 -11.23 -3.26
C THR A 37 -25.92 -12.17 -3.71
N ALA A 38 -26.22 -13.43 -4.00
CA ALA A 38 -25.24 -14.39 -4.51
C ALA A 38 -24.72 -14.01 -5.90
N GLN A 39 -25.57 -13.48 -6.76
CA GLN A 39 -25.16 -13.00 -8.08
C GLN A 39 -24.33 -11.72 -7.98
N LEU A 40 -24.68 -10.79 -7.07
CA LEU A 40 -23.89 -9.59 -6.80
C LEU A 40 -22.51 -9.94 -6.26
N GLU A 41 -22.43 -10.86 -5.31
CA GLU A 41 -21.15 -11.34 -4.78
C GLU A 41 -20.29 -11.95 -5.87
N LYS A 42 -20.85 -12.80 -6.73
CA LYS A 42 -20.11 -13.37 -7.87
C LYS A 42 -19.57 -12.30 -8.82
N GLN A 43 -20.35 -11.25 -9.08
CA GLN A 43 -19.91 -10.10 -9.89
C GLN A 43 -18.78 -9.32 -9.18
N GLY A 44 -18.92 -9.12 -7.86
CA GLY A 44 -17.89 -8.49 -7.05
C GLY A 44 -16.56 -9.24 -7.09
N LEU A 45 -16.60 -10.58 -6.98
CA LEU A 45 -15.40 -11.42 -7.08
C LEU A 45 -14.79 -11.38 -8.49
N SER A 46 -15.61 -11.32 -9.54
CA SER A 46 -15.10 -11.13 -10.92
C SER A 46 -14.37 -9.80 -11.08
N LEU A 47 -14.95 -8.71 -10.58
CA LEU A 47 -14.31 -7.38 -10.59
C LEU A 47 -13.01 -7.34 -9.78
N ALA A 48 -12.96 -8.04 -8.63
CA ALA A 48 -11.73 -8.17 -7.86
C ALA A 48 -10.65 -8.93 -8.65
N GLN A 49 -11.02 -9.97 -9.38
CA GLN A 49 -10.08 -10.69 -10.24
C GLN A 49 -9.56 -9.82 -11.39
N GLU A 50 -10.43 -9.05 -12.04
CA GLU A 50 -10.01 -8.07 -13.06
C GLU A 50 -9.07 -7.01 -12.47
N ALA A 51 -9.40 -6.48 -11.29
CA ALA A 51 -8.54 -5.52 -10.61
C ALA A 51 -7.17 -6.12 -10.29
N ALA A 52 -7.12 -7.37 -9.81
CA ALA A 52 -5.86 -8.07 -9.54
C ALA A 52 -5.02 -8.28 -10.82
N GLN A 53 -5.64 -8.58 -11.95
CA GLN A 53 -4.95 -8.65 -13.25
C GLN A 53 -4.38 -7.29 -13.65
N LEU A 54 -5.14 -6.21 -13.50
CA LEU A 54 -4.67 -4.85 -13.79
C LEU A 54 -3.47 -4.45 -12.91
N VAL A 55 -3.44 -4.89 -11.64
CA VAL A 55 -2.29 -4.72 -10.75
C VAL A 55 -1.03 -5.39 -11.33
N GLN A 56 -1.15 -6.62 -11.86
CA GLN A 56 -0.01 -7.31 -12.48
C GLN A 56 0.56 -6.54 -13.69
N PHE A 57 -0.28 -5.81 -14.41
CA PHE A 57 0.13 -4.93 -15.51
C PHE A 57 0.45 -3.50 -15.07
N GLN A 58 0.56 -3.23 -13.75
CA GLN A 58 0.81 -1.91 -13.16
C GLN A 58 -0.22 -0.82 -13.54
N GLN A 59 -1.43 -1.23 -13.93
CA GLN A 59 -2.53 -0.34 -14.30
C GLN A 59 -3.38 0.02 -13.07
N PHE A 60 -2.76 0.65 -12.08
CA PHE A 60 -3.36 0.92 -10.77
C PHE A 60 -4.59 1.83 -10.84
N GLU A 61 -4.57 2.83 -11.72
CA GLU A 61 -5.68 3.76 -11.96
C GLU A 61 -6.97 3.06 -12.43
N LEU A 62 -6.82 1.97 -13.19
CA LEU A 62 -7.93 1.16 -13.67
C LEU A 62 -8.34 0.09 -12.64
N ALA A 63 -7.41 -0.38 -11.83
CA ALA A 63 -7.65 -1.40 -10.80
C ALA A 63 -8.47 -0.85 -9.63
N LEU A 64 -8.16 0.36 -9.16
CA LEU A 64 -8.75 0.94 -7.95
C LEU A 64 -10.30 1.07 -8.00
N PRO A 65 -10.92 1.63 -9.06
CA PRO A 65 -12.37 1.72 -9.13
C PRO A 65 -13.06 0.34 -9.19
N ARG A 66 -12.43 -0.66 -9.84
CA ARG A 66 -12.94 -2.04 -9.87
C ARG A 66 -12.89 -2.69 -8.49
N ALA A 67 -11.78 -2.55 -7.77
CA ALA A 67 -11.65 -3.07 -6.42
C ALA A 67 -12.65 -2.40 -5.46
N ARG A 68 -12.88 -1.08 -5.61
CA ARG A 68 -13.88 -0.35 -4.82
C ARG A 68 -15.30 -0.86 -5.08
N LEU A 69 -15.67 -1.08 -6.34
CA LEU A 69 -16.99 -1.64 -6.68
C LEU A 69 -17.08 -3.09 -6.18
N ALA A 70 -16.00 -3.86 -6.28
CA ALA A 70 -15.94 -5.23 -5.77
C ALA A 70 -16.26 -5.30 -4.26
N THR A 71 -15.77 -4.36 -3.43
CA THR A 71 -16.09 -4.33 -1.99
C THR A 71 -17.56 -4.00 -1.71
N GLN A 72 -18.23 -3.26 -2.59
CA GLN A 72 -19.66 -2.97 -2.47
C GLN A 72 -20.52 -4.18 -2.82
N LEU A 73 -20.09 -4.99 -3.79
CA LEU A 73 -20.82 -6.17 -4.26
C LEU A 73 -20.52 -7.44 -3.46
N ALA A 74 -19.33 -7.54 -2.89
CA ALA A 74 -18.85 -8.67 -2.06
C ALA A 74 -18.32 -8.17 -0.70
N PRO A 75 -19.12 -7.49 0.13
CA PRO A 75 -18.64 -6.82 1.34
C PRO A 75 -18.14 -7.78 2.43
N ASN A 76 -18.54 -9.05 2.38
CA ASN A 76 -18.16 -10.06 3.37
C ASN A 76 -16.92 -10.88 2.95
N ASN A 77 -16.24 -10.53 1.86
CA ASN A 77 -15.05 -11.21 1.41
C ASN A 77 -13.78 -10.45 1.82
N ASP A 78 -12.98 -11.03 2.71
CA ASP A 78 -11.75 -10.45 3.25
C ASP A 78 -10.71 -10.13 2.15
N LYS A 79 -10.60 -10.99 1.13
CA LYS A 79 -9.61 -10.82 0.05
C LYS A 79 -9.90 -9.60 -0.82
N VAL A 80 -11.17 -9.27 -1.02
CA VAL A 80 -11.58 -8.08 -1.79
C VAL A 80 -11.19 -6.81 -1.05
N TRP A 81 -11.36 -6.78 0.27
CA TRP A 81 -10.91 -5.68 1.11
C TRP A 81 -9.39 -5.57 1.20
N LEU A 82 -8.68 -6.71 1.27
CA LEU A 82 -7.22 -6.74 1.20
C LEU A 82 -6.71 -6.14 -0.12
N LEU A 83 -7.31 -6.53 -1.25
CA LEU A 83 -6.95 -5.97 -2.56
C LEU A 83 -7.15 -4.46 -2.60
N LEU A 84 -8.31 -3.95 -2.11
CA LEU A 84 -8.57 -2.52 -2.05
C LEU A 84 -7.55 -1.79 -1.16
N GLY A 85 -7.25 -2.35 0.00
CA GLY A 85 -6.24 -1.80 0.92
C GLY A 85 -4.84 -1.75 0.31
N SER A 86 -4.43 -2.81 -0.39
CA SER A 86 -3.15 -2.87 -1.10
C SER A 86 -3.05 -1.84 -2.23
N LEU A 87 -4.14 -1.62 -2.97
CA LEU A 87 -4.20 -0.58 -4.01
C LEU A 87 -4.11 0.83 -3.42
N HIS A 88 -4.75 1.09 -2.28
CA HIS A 88 -4.60 2.35 -1.57
C HIS A 88 -3.18 2.56 -1.05
N LEU A 89 -2.49 1.50 -0.56
CA LEU A 89 -1.07 1.54 -0.21
C LEU A 89 -0.21 1.96 -1.40
N GLN A 90 -0.42 1.34 -2.56
CA GLN A 90 0.31 1.65 -3.78
C GLN A 90 0.11 3.11 -4.21
N ASN A 91 -1.10 3.65 -4.04
CA ASN A 91 -1.43 5.05 -4.31
C ASN A 91 -1.01 6.01 -3.18
N LYS A 92 -0.32 5.53 -2.15
CA LYS A 92 0.11 6.31 -0.98
C LYS A 92 -1.05 6.94 -0.19
N ASP A 93 -2.28 6.46 -0.37
CA ASP A 93 -3.43 6.82 0.46
C ASP A 93 -3.49 5.88 1.67
N TYR A 94 -2.55 6.10 2.59
CA TYR A 94 -2.38 5.22 3.75
C TYR A 94 -3.58 5.20 4.68
N LYS A 95 -4.35 6.30 4.76
CA LYS A 95 -5.56 6.38 5.59
C LYS A 95 -6.66 5.47 5.02
N ALA A 96 -6.92 5.54 3.73
CA ALA A 96 -7.89 4.67 3.08
C ALA A 96 -7.42 3.20 3.09
N ALA A 97 -6.10 2.96 2.94
CA ALA A 97 -5.52 1.63 3.06
C ALA A 97 -5.81 1.00 4.42
N ILE A 98 -5.53 1.72 5.53
CA ILE A 98 -5.80 1.22 6.88
C ILE A 98 -7.29 0.93 7.08
N ALA A 99 -8.19 1.78 6.58
CA ALA A 99 -9.63 1.55 6.69
C ALA A 99 -10.07 0.25 5.98
N ALA A 100 -9.62 0.03 4.75
CA ALA A 100 -9.93 -1.17 3.98
C ALA A 100 -9.30 -2.43 4.61
N LEU A 101 -8.04 -2.34 5.05
CA LEU A 101 -7.32 -3.46 5.68
C LEU A 101 -7.93 -3.84 7.03
N ASN A 102 -8.40 -2.89 7.83
CA ASN A 102 -9.12 -3.19 9.08
C ASN A 102 -10.42 -3.94 8.81
N GLN A 103 -11.13 -3.62 7.73
CA GLN A 103 -12.31 -4.37 7.31
C GLN A 103 -11.94 -5.81 6.92
N SER A 104 -10.85 -5.98 6.16
CA SER A 104 -10.32 -7.31 5.84
C SER A 104 -9.93 -8.10 7.10
N GLN A 105 -9.24 -7.45 8.05
CA GLN A 105 -8.85 -8.06 9.33
C GLN A 105 -10.05 -8.49 10.17
N THR A 106 -11.12 -7.68 10.19
CA THR A 106 -12.35 -8.01 10.90
C THR A 106 -13.00 -9.28 10.34
N LEU A 107 -12.98 -9.45 9.01
CA LEU A 107 -13.54 -10.61 8.34
C LEU A 107 -12.65 -11.85 8.49
N ASN A 108 -11.33 -11.68 8.50
CA ASN A 108 -10.36 -12.77 8.64
C ASN A 108 -9.15 -12.31 9.50
N PRO A 109 -9.25 -12.45 10.83
CA PRO A 109 -8.19 -12.01 11.76
C PRO A 109 -6.87 -12.79 11.64
N GLN A 110 -6.91 -13.98 11.02
CA GLN A 110 -5.75 -14.86 10.90
C GLN A 110 -5.08 -14.80 9.51
N ASN A 111 -5.29 -13.72 8.78
CA ASN A 111 -4.61 -13.52 7.52
C ASN A 111 -3.30 -12.72 7.75
N PRO A 112 -2.11 -13.35 7.62
CA PRO A 112 -0.83 -12.66 7.84
C PRO A 112 -0.60 -11.53 6.83
N ASP A 113 -1.08 -11.66 5.58
CA ASP A 113 -0.87 -10.65 4.55
C ASP A 113 -1.58 -9.33 4.89
N VAL A 114 -2.76 -9.40 5.53
CA VAL A 114 -3.47 -8.21 6.04
C VAL A 114 -2.66 -7.53 7.15
N LEU A 115 -2.07 -8.31 8.06
CA LEU A 115 -1.27 -7.78 9.16
C LEU A 115 0.02 -7.12 8.65
N PHE A 116 0.70 -7.72 7.68
CA PHE A 116 1.86 -7.11 7.03
C PHE A 116 1.47 -5.83 6.30
N ALA A 117 0.36 -5.82 5.55
CA ALA A 117 -0.12 -4.63 4.86
C ALA A 117 -0.51 -3.50 5.84
N LEU A 118 -1.14 -3.81 6.99
CA LEU A 118 -1.41 -2.85 8.05
C LEU A 118 -0.11 -2.32 8.66
N GLY A 119 0.88 -3.19 8.85
CA GLY A 119 2.22 -2.81 9.28
C GLY A 119 2.83 -1.78 8.34
N SER A 120 2.83 -2.06 7.04
CA SER A 120 3.37 -1.17 6.01
C SER A 120 2.61 0.16 5.94
N ALA A 121 1.27 0.16 6.02
CA ALA A 121 0.47 1.38 6.04
C ALA A 121 0.80 2.26 7.25
N ASN A 122 0.91 1.67 8.44
CA ASN A 122 1.27 2.39 9.66
C ASN A 122 2.71 2.91 9.62
N PHE A 123 3.64 2.12 9.09
CA PHE A 123 5.04 2.54 8.91
C PHE A 123 5.13 3.78 8.03
N GLN A 124 4.44 3.79 6.90
CA GLN A 124 4.42 4.93 5.97
C GLN A 124 3.75 6.17 6.58
N GLN A 125 2.79 6.00 7.49
CA GLN A 125 2.24 7.10 8.30
C GLN A 125 3.15 7.51 9.47
N LYS A 126 4.33 6.91 9.63
CA LYS A 126 5.23 7.11 10.76
C LYS A 126 4.66 6.66 12.11
N ASN A 127 3.61 5.85 12.11
CA ASN A 127 3.05 5.21 13.29
C ASN A 127 3.86 3.94 13.62
N TYR A 128 5.15 4.09 13.85
CA TYR A 128 6.10 2.97 13.92
C TYR A 128 5.78 1.94 15.01
N GLN A 129 5.20 2.37 16.13
CA GLN A 129 4.79 1.45 17.20
C GLN A 129 3.63 0.55 16.74
N ALA A 130 2.64 1.10 16.03
CA ALA A 130 1.55 0.33 15.46
C ALA A 130 2.06 -0.62 14.36
N ALA A 131 2.98 -0.15 13.50
CA ALA A 131 3.63 -0.99 12.49
C ALA A 131 4.33 -2.20 13.12
N LEU A 132 5.12 -1.97 14.19
CA LEU A 132 5.83 -3.02 14.90
C LEU A 132 4.86 -4.10 15.43
N LEU A 133 3.75 -3.70 16.06
CA LEU A 133 2.75 -4.64 16.57
C LEU A 133 2.11 -5.47 15.44
N ASN A 134 1.80 -4.83 14.31
CA ASN A 134 1.21 -5.52 13.16
C ASN A 134 2.20 -6.51 12.52
N TYR A 135 3.46 -6.12 12.30
CA TYR A 135 4.49 -7.02 11.79
C TYR A 135 4.74 -8.21 12.72
N GLN A 136 4.83 -7.97 14.03
CA GLN A 136 4.94 -9.04 15.02
C GLN A 136 3.75 -10.00 15.00
N ALA A 137 2.53 -9.47 14.85
CA ALA A 137 1.33 -10.29 14.73
C ALA A 137 1.33 -11.12 13.43
N GLY A 138 1.73 -10.55 12.32
CA GLY A 138 1.90 -11.26 11.04
C GLY A 138 2.93 -12.37 11.14
N LEU A 139 4.08 -12.11 11.76
CA LEU A 139 5.14 -13.09 11.94
C LEU A 139 4.78 -14.19 12.94
N LYS A 140 3.84 -13.99 13.87
CA LYS A 140 3.30 -15.11 14.67
C LYS A 140 2.55 -16.12 13.82
N LEU A 141 1.90 -15.67 12.73
CA LEU A 141 1.18 -16.54 11.80
C LEU A 141 2.08 -17.10 10.70
N LYS A 142 3.11 -16.33 10.29
CA LYS A 142 4.07 -16.71 9.25
C LYS A 142 5.51 -16.38 9.70
N PRO A 143 6.10 -17.21 10.61
CA PRO A 143 7.33 -16.89 11.33
C PRO A 143 8.59 -16.71 10.45
N ASN A 144 8.61 -17.35 9.29
CA ASN A 144 9.79 -17.40 8.42
C ASN A 144 9.60 -16.58 7.14
N ASP A 145 8.71 -15.58 7.15
CA ASP A 145 8.53 -14.67 6.02
C ASP A 145 9.69 -13.66 5.95
N PRO A 146 10.58 -13.73 4.96
CA PRO A 146 11.77 -12.89 4.95
C PRO A 146 11.44 -11.42 4.78
N GLU A 147 10.40 -11.09 4.02
CA GLU A 147 9.90 -9.71 3.84
C GLU A 147 9.30 -9.17 5.14
N GLY A 148 8.47 -9.95 5.83
CA GLY A 148 7.92 -9.57 7.14
C GLY A 148 8.99 -9.37 8.20
N LEU A 149 10.02 -10.22 8.22
CA LEU A 149 11.20 -10.07 9.09
C LEU A 149 11.98 -8.80 8.75
N PHE A 150 12.17 -8.49 7.47
CA PHE A 150 12.83 -7.29 7.01
C PHE A 150 12.05 -6.03 7.42
N ASP A 151 10.74 -6.01 7.21
CA ASP A 151 9.89 -4.91 7.58
C ASP A 151 9.85 -4.67 9.09
N LEU A 152 9.82 -5.74 9.90
CA LEU A 152 9.97 -5.64 11.35
C LEU A 152 11.34 -5.08 11.73
N GLY A 153 12.40 -5.51 11.06
CA GLY A 153 13.75 -4.96 11.20
C GLY A 153 13.79 -3.46 10.92
N ASN A 154 13.15 -3.00 9.86
CA ASN A 154 13.04 -1.59 9.51
C ASN A 154 12.27 -0.79 10.57
N ALA A 155 11.18 -1.37 11.13
CA ALA A 155 10.43 -0.73 12.19
C ALA A 155 11.28 -0.57 13.48
N TYR A 156 12.12 -1.54 13.80
CA TYR A 156 13.09 -1.42 14.89
C TYR A 156 14.19 -0.41 14.58
N LEU A 157 14.69 -0.38 13.33
CA LEU A 157 15.74 0.54 12.90
C LEU A 157 15.33 2.01 13.08
N VAL A 158 14.12 2.39 12.64
CA VAL A 158 13.61 3.77 12.79
C VAL A 158 13.30 4.17 14.22
N LEU A 159 13.23 3.19 15.14
CA LEU A 159 13.08 3.38 16.58
C LEU A 159 14.43 3.30 17.33
N ASP A 160 15.55 3.31 16.61
CA ASP A 160 16.92 3.18 17.14
C ASP A 160 17.15 1.91 17.97
N LYS A 161 16.30 0.88 17.80
CA LYS A 161 16.45 -0.43 18.43
C LYS A 161 17.35 -1.33 17.60
N PHE A 162 18.63 -0.93 17.50
CA PHE A 162 19.60 -1.56 16.61
C PHE A 162 19.84 -3.05 16.86
N PRO A 163 19.95 -3.54 18.11
CA PRO A 163 20.13 -4.97 18.35
C PRO A 163 18.96 -5.80 17.82
N GLU A 164 17.73 -5.34 18.08
CA GLU A 164 16.52 -6.01 17.62
C GLU A 164 16.41 -5.97 16.08
N ALA A 165 16.71 -4.82 15.46
CA ALA A 165 16.74 -4.69 14.00
C ALA A 165 17.71 -5.70 13.36
N ILE A 166 18.97 -5.76 13.85
CA ILE A 166 19.97 -6.70 13.36
C ILE A 166 19.53 -8.15 13.53
N ALA A 167 18.86 -8.49 14.64
CA ALA A 167 18.34 -9.82 14.87
C ALA A 167 17.29 -10.21 13.80
N GLN A 168 16.37 -9.31 13.47
CA GLN A 168 15.37 -9.57 12.44
C GLN A 168 15.97 -9.66 11.04
N PHE A 169 16.90 -8.75 10.69
CA PHE A 169 17.60 -8.81 9.40
C PHE A 169 18.41 -10.12 9.26
N ASN A 170 19.07 -10.58 10.31
CA ASN A 170 19.77 -11.86 10.28
C ASN A 170 18.82 -13.05 10.09
N GLN A 171 17.63 -13.01 10.69
CA GLN A 171 16.61 -14.03 10.45
C GLN A 171 16.12 -13.99 8.98
N ALA A 172 15.87 -12.81 8.42
CA ALA A 172 15.52 -12.66 6.99
C ALA A 172 16.58 -13.25 6.08
N ILE A 173 17.88 -12.95 6.33
CA ILE A 173 19.02 -13.50 5.60
C ILE A 173 19.12 -15.02 5.77
N ALA A 174 18.77 -15.55 6.95
CA ALA A 174 18.76 -16.99 7.18
C ALA A 174 17.72 -17.71 6.30
N GLN A 175 16.56 -17.08 6.05
CA GLN A 175 15.52 -17.60 5.16
C GLN A 175 15.89 -17.41 3.68
N ASN A 176 16.50 -16.29 3.33
CA ASN A 176 16.93 -15.98 1.98
C ASN A 176 18.37 -15.42 1.97
N LYS A 177 19.35 -16.27 1.68
CA LYS A 177 20.78 -15.89 1.66
C LYS A 177 21.12 -14.78 0.66
N LYS A 178 20.27 -14.55 -0.35
CA LYS A 178 20.44 -13.50 -1.36
C LYS A 178 19.63 -12.24 -1.05
N PHE A 179 19.06 -12.13 0.13
CA PHE A 179 18.25 -10.98 0.52
C PHE A 179 19.14 -9.79 0.88
N TRP A 180 19.81 -9.22 -0.13
CA TRP A 180 20.75 -8.12 0.02
C TRP A 180 20.19 -6.88 0.73
N PRO A 181 18.85 -6.52 0.68
CA PRO A 181 18.35 -5.37 1.42
C PRO A 181 18.56 -5.46 2.94
N ALA A 182 18.37 -6.66 3.51
CA ALA A 182 18.63 -6.86 4.94
C ALA A 182 20.13 -6.74 5.27
N ILE A 183 21.01 -7.23 4.40
CA ILE A 183 22.47 -7.10 4.55
C ILE A 183 22.86 -5.63 4.48
N ASN A 184 22.28 -4.88 3.52
CA ASN A 184 22.48 -3.43 3.38
C ASN A 184 22.12 -2.69 4.67
N ASN A 185 20.95 -2.98 5.25
CA ASN A 185 20.46 -2.26 6.43
C ASN A 185 21.27 -2.60 7.69
N ILE A 186 21.85 -3.81 7.80
CA ILE A 186 22.87 -4.08 8.82
C ILE A 186 24.10 -3.18 8.60
N GLY A 187 24.50 -2.94 7.37
CA GLY A 187 25.57 -1.99 7.03
C GLY A 187 25.25 -0.56 7.48
N LEU A 188 24.01 -0.08 7.24
CA LEU A 188 23.53 1.23 7.71
C LEU A 188 23.67 1.35 9.23
N ILE A 189 23.17 0.37 9.98
CA ILE A 189 23.26 0.35 11.46
C ILE A 189 24.73 0.39 11.91
N LYS A 190 25.60 -0.45 11.34
CA LYS A 190 27.01 -0.50 11.71
C LYS A 190 27.71 0.84 11.47
N TYR A 191 27.39 1.51 10.37
CA TYR A 191 27.95 2.83 10.07
C TYR A 191 27.52 3.88 11.10
N GLU A 192 26.24 3.92 11.46
CA GLU A 192 25.73 4.83 12.50
C GLU A 192 26.38 4.56 13.86
N GLN A 193 26.67 3.30 14.19
CA GLN A 193 27.38 2.91 15.40
C GLN A 193 28.89 3.21 15.35
N GLY A 194 29.43 3.65 14.20
CA GLY A 194 30.86 3.93 14.01
C GLY A 194 31.73 2.72 13.64
N ASP A 195 31.10 1.55 13.47
CA ASP A 195 31.78 0.35 12.94
C ASP A 195 31.92 0.43 11.41
N ILE A 196 32.75 1.39 10.95
CA ILE A 196 32.99 1.60 9.51
C ILE A 196 33.53 0.33 8.81
N PRO A 197 34.53 -0.41 9.39
CA PRO A 197 34.99 -1.65 8.78
C PRO A 197 33.86 -2.70 8.62
N GLY A 198 33.02 -2.87 9.64
CA GLY A 198 31.89 -3.80 9.58
C GLY A 198 30.83 -3.37 8.59
N ALA A 199 30.55 -2.07 8.45
CA ALA A 199 29.66 -1.52 7.44
C ALA A 199 30.17 -1.82 6.02
N ILE A 200 31.45 -1.54 5.75
CA ILE A 200 32.12 -1.86 4.47
C ILE A 200 31.97 -3.34 4.13
N GLN A 201 32.20 -4.23 5.08
CA GLN A 201 32.07 -5.68 4.88
C GLN A 201 30.63 -6.04 4.46
N LYS A 202 29.62 -5.48 5.14
CA LYS A 202 28.22 -5.75 4.82
C LYS A 202 27.82 -5.23 3.44
N TRP A 203 28.23 -4.03 3.08
CA TRP A 203 27.93 -3.51 1.75
C TRP A 203 28.70 -4.22 0.63
N GLN A 204 29.92 -4.69 0.88
CA GLN A 204 30.61 -5.57 -0.07
C GLN A 204 29.86 -6.89 -0.29
N GLU A 205 29.32 -7.48 0.79
CA GLU A 205 28.47 -8.67 0.72
C GLU A 205 27.20 -8.40 -0.10
N ALA A 206 26.48 -7.27 0.14
CA ALA A 206 25.30 -6.88 -0.59
C ALA A 206 25.56 -6.65 -2.09
N VAL A 207 26.65 -5.92 -2.43
CA VAL A 207 27.06 -5.66 -3.82
C VAL A 207 27.51 -6.93 -4.54
N ALA A 208 28.09 -7.90 -3.82
CA ALA A 208 28.45 -9.19 -4.39
C ALA A 208 27.21 -10.03 -4.78
N ILE A 209 26.08 -9.85 -4.08
CA ILE A 209 24.81 -10.50 -4.41
C ILE A 209 24.13 -9.80 -5.59
N ASP A 210 24.09 -8.46 -5.57
CA ASP A 210 23.53 -7.65 -6.65
C ASP A 210 24.43 -6.44 -6.94
N ASN A 211 25.21 -6.52 -7.98
CA ASN A 211 26.13 -5.46 -8.41
C ASN A 211 25.43 -4.27 -9.09
N LYS A 212 24.10 -4.36 -9.30
CA LYS A 212 23.26 -3.27 -9.80
C LYS A 212 22.42 -2.61 -8.69
N ALA A 213 22.60 -3.03 -7.45
CA ALA A 213 21.96 -2.36 -6.31
C ALA A 213 22.69 -1.03 -6.03
N ALA A 214 22.11 0.09 -6.47
CA ALA A 214 22.70 1.42 -6.36
C ALA A 214 22.92 1.84 -4.90
N GLU A 215 22.01 1.47 -4.00
CA GLU A 215 22.07 1.85 -2.59
C GLU A 215 23.31 1.33 -1.86
N PRO A 216 23.54 0.01 -1.74
CA PRO A 216 24.75 -0.48 -1.07
C PRO A 216 26.02 -0.08 -1.79
N LEU A 217 25.96 0.13 -3.11
CA LEU A 217 27.12 0.59 -3.88
C LEU A 217 27.50 2.03 -3.51
N LEU A 218 26.53 2.94 -3.36
CA LEU A 218 26.81 4.31 -2.90
C LEU A 218 27.24 4.34 -1.44
N ALA A 219 26.59 3.59 -0.56
CA ALA A 219 26.96 3.51 0.85
C ALA A 219 28.39 3.01 1.04
N LEU A 220 28.79 1.98 0.28
CA LEU A 220 30.14 1.47 0.24
C LEU A 220 31.12 2.53 -0.28
N ALA A 221 30.75 3.27 -1.32
CA ALA A 221 31.56 4.35 -1.88
C ALA A 221 31.88 5.44 -0.85
N VAL A 222 30.87 5.90 -0.11
CA VAL A 222 31.01 6.86 0.99
C VAL A 222 31.96 6.34 2.06
N ALA A 223 31.74 5.11 2.52
CA ALA A 223 32.55 4.50 3.58
C ALA A 223 34.02 4.32 3.18
N LEU A 224 34.29 3.90 1.95
CA LEU A 224 35.66 3.79 1.42
C LEU A 224 36.32 5.15 1.34
N TYR A 225 35.60 6.17 0.84
CA TYR A 225 36.14 7.53 0.77
C TYR A 225 36.49 8.07 2.15
N VAL A 226 35.62 7.92 3.15
CA VAL A 226 35.83 8.34 4.53
C VAL A 226 37.03 7.58 5.15
N LYS A 227 37.19 6.31 4.83
CA LYS A 227 38.33 5.48 5.30
C LYS A 227 39.67 5.86 4.67
N GLY A 228 39.65 6.66 3.59
CA GLY A 228 40.88 7.11 2.90
C GLY A 228 41.10 6.52 1.50
N ASP A 229 40.32 5.53 1.09
CA ASP A 229 40.34 4.98 -0.29
C ASP A 229 39.55 5.87 -1.23
N LYS A 230 40.04 7.10 -1.38
CA LYS A 230 39.28 8.18 -2.06
C LYS A 230 39.00 7.87 -3.53
N GLN A 231 40.02 7.34 -4.24
CA GLN A 231 39.88 7.06 -5.68
C GLN A 231 38.80 6.01 -5.93
N LYS A 232 38.87 4.90 -5.22
CA LYS A 232 37.86 3.82 -5.35
C LYS A 232 36.49 4.28 -4.94
N GLY A 233 36.39 5.09 -3.87
CA GLY A 233 35.11 5.68 -3.45
C GLY A 233 34.46 6.50 -4.58
N LEU A 234 35.23 7.40 -5.22
CA LEU A 234 34.71 8.23 -6.32
C LEU A 234 34.27 7.41 -7.54
N GLU A 235 35.01 6.38 -7.92
CA GLU A 235 34.64 5.48 -9.03
C GLU A 235 33.33 4.72 -8.75
N MET A 236 33.19 4.24 -7.51
CA MET A 236 31.96 3.53 -7.09
C MET A 236 30.75 4.47 -6.98
N ARG A 237 30.93 5.72 -6.51
CA ARG A 237 29.88 6.76 -6.52
C ARG A 237 29.33 6.95 -7.93
N ASP A 238 30.22 7.19 -8.89
CA ASP A 238 29.82 7.45 -10.28
C ASP A 238 29.12 6.22 -10.88
N SER A 239 29.48 5.02 -10.46
CA SER A 239 28.81 3.79 -10.87
C SER A 239 27.42 3.67 -10.24
N ALA A 240 27.27 3.96 -8.95
CA ALA A 240 25.98 3.97 -8.26
C ALA A 240 25.01 4.99 -8.87
N LEU A 241 25.47 6.23 -9.13
CA LEU A 241 24.64 7.28 -9.69
C LEU A 241 24.31 7.06 -11.18
N ARG A 242 25.10 6.28 -11.94
CA ARG A 242 24.69 5.83 -13.28
C ARG A 242 23.57 4.80 -13.25
N ILE A 243 23.50 3.97 -12.20
CA ILE A 243 22.42 2.99 -12.02
C ILE A 243 21.12 3.71 -11.62
N ASP A 244 21.21 4.61 -10.62
CA ASP A 244 20.03 5.37 -10.17
C ASP A 244 20.44 6.75 -9.65
N GLN A 245 20.10 7.80 -10.39
CA GLN A 245 20.44 9.19 -10.05
C GLN A 245 19.70 9.72 -8.81
N ARG A 246 18.60 9.08 -8.40
CA ARG A 246 17.87 9.51 -7.20
C ARG A 246 18.71 9.43 -5.93
N TYR A 247 19.72 8.57 -5.91
CA TYR A 247 20.66 8.45 -4.79
C TYR A 247 21.61 9.64 -4.63
N ALA A 248 21.57 10.65 -5.53
CA ALA A 248 22.21 11.94 -5.32
C ALA A 248 21.38 12.89 -4.43
N ASP A 249 20.13 12.57 -4.15
CA ASP A 249 19.22 13.37 -3.33
C ASP A 249 19.23 12.87 -1.87
N LEU A 250 19.60 13.76 -0.95
CA LEU A 250 19.66 13.43 0.49
C LEU A 250 18.27 13.11 1.09
N ASP A 251 17.21 13.75 0.60
CA ASP A 251 15.87 13.44 1.07
C ASP A 251 15.42 12.04 0.62
N PHE A 252 15.82 11.61 -0.58
CA PHE A 252 15.62 10.25 -1.03
C PHE A 252 16.39 9.24 -0.17
N LEU A 253 17.66 9.52 0.17
CA LEU A 253 18.46 8.68 1.06
C LEU A 253 17.84 8.57 2.45
N LYS A 254 17.34 9.69 2.99
CA LYS A 254 16.64 9.70 4.27
C LYS A 254 15.35 8.86 4.26
N GLN A 255 14.61 8.88 3.15
CA GLN A 255 13.44 8.00 2.96
C GLN A 255 13.84 6.52 2.92
N ASN A 256 15.06 6.21 2.49
CA ASN A 256 15.65 4.87 2.50
C ASN A 256 16.38 4.54 3.82
N LEU A 257 16.03 5.21 4.91
CA LEU A 257 16.48 4.95 6.29
C LEU A 257 17.97 5.19 6.53
N TRP A 258 18.63 5.99 5.69
CA TRP A 258 19.99 6.41 5.97
C TRP A 258 20.02 7.28 7.22
N GLY A 259 20.91 6.94 8.14
CA GLY A 259 21.07 7.66 9.41
C GLY A 259 21.85 8.95 9.25
N THR A 260 21.88 9.74 10.32
CA THR A 260 22.43 11.10 10.29
C THR A 260 23.92 11.16 9.97
N ARG A 261 24.69 10.19 10.46
CA ARG A 261 26.13 10.13 10.21
C ARG A 261 26.41 9.87 8.74
N LEU A 262 25.79 8.83 8.17
CA LEU A 262 26.00 8.49 6.77
C LEU A 262 25.50 9.59 5.84
N LEU A 263 24.35 10.23 6.14
CA LEU A 263 23.85 11.39 5.38
C LEU A 263 24.82 12.56 5.38
N SER A 264 25.37 12.92 6.55
CA SER A 264 26.36 14.02 6.67
C SER A 264 27.64 13.74 5.87
N ASP A 265 28.16 12.50 5.92
CA ASP A 265 29.33 12.13 5.16
C ASP A 265 29.04 12.07 3.65
N THR A 266 27.84 11.63 3.27
CA THR A 266 27.39 11.60 1.88
C THR A 266 27.23 12.99 1.29
N GLU A 267 26.67 13.95 2.02
CA GLU A 267 26.53 15.34 1.59
C GLU A 267 27.90 15.92 1.17
N LYS A 268 28.90 15.77 2.03
CA LYS A 268 30.27 16.21 1.75
C LYS A 268 30.87 15.48 0.56
N PHE A 269 30.62 14.17 0.48
CA PHE A 269 31.18 13.31 -0.57
C PHE A 269 30.60 13.60 -1.96
N LEU A 270 29.31 13.93 -2.05
CA LEU A 270 28.66 14.28 -3.33
C LEU A 270 29.17 15.61 -3.90
N GLN A 271 29.66 16.52 -3.05
CA GLN A 271 30.23 17.82 -3.47
C GLN A 271 31.66 17.72 -4.02
N VAL A 272 32.33 16.58 -3.83
CA VAL A 272 33.73 16.41 -4.29
C VAL A 272 33.77 16.35 -5.80
N LYS A 273 34.47 17.33 -6.41
CA LYS A 273 34.81 17.32 -7.84
C LYS A 273 35.91 16.31 -8.11
N ARG A 274 35.89 15.64 -9.25
CA ARG A 274 37.00 14.83 -9.74
C ARG A 274 38.22 15.68 -10.06
#